data_2932348a20fa4b6f2dec3ac975e4526b
#
_entry.id   2932348a20fa4b6f2dec3ac975e4526b
#
_cell.length_a   1.000
_cell.length_b   1.000
_cell.length_c   1.000
_cell.angle_alpha   90.00
_cell.angle_beta   90.00
_cell.angle_gamma   90.00
#
_symmetry.space_group_name_H-M   'P 1'
#
loop_
_entity.id
_entity.type
_entity.pdbx_description
1 polymer ?
#
loop_
_entity_poly.entity_id
_entity_poly.type
_entity_poly.pdbx_seq_one_letter_code
_entity_poly.pdbx_strand_id
1 'polypeptide(L)'
;MKIAFDVDVLAKQMDINRMVHQVADWGYKYIEQSPHPRINPFYKHPLFSKECEMQYRKALRETGVEISSFIVVYRWSGPTEEQRRFAVSNWKRMIEIAVDMGVTVINTELSGDPNQQEICNGMWFRSMEELLPIIEREGLRVEIQSHPYDFCELNNETCDMVKSFRSRNLGYVYSSPHGFFYDEGKGDVCSMLRYAGDELTHVLFADTFNQTLDCRYIANPPWLNARGRSDVTIHQHLAMGEGDVDFDGIFATLRKMDFANRQLSLDAPKAGGDNIACVSMFGFPEKMDRQAPEARERIEKELL
;
A
#
# COMPACT_ATOMS: atom_id res chain seq x y z
N MET A 1 -4.27 -2.29 -16.25
CA MET A 1 -3.53 -1.89 -15.02
C MET A 1 -3.79 -0.42 -14.71
N LYS A 2 -3.93 -0.05 -13.43
CA LYS A 2 -4.00 1.34 -12.96
C LYS A 2 -2.64 1.81 -12.48
N ILE A 3 -2.24 3.04 -12.83
CA ILE A 3 -1.03 3.67 -12.28
C ILE A 3 -1.48 4.75 -11.29
N ALA A 4 -1.20 4.54 -10.01
CA ALA A 4 -1.64 5.37 -8.90
C ALA A 4 -0.48 6.10 -8.23
N PHE A 5 -0.81 7.17 -7.50
CA PHE A 5 0.09 7.85 -6.61
C PHE A 5 -0.40 7.74 -5.16
N ASP A 6 0.48 7.30 -4.27
CA ASP A 6 0.24 7.27 -2.83
C ASP A 6 0.35 8.68 -2.25
N VAL A 7 -0.74 9.16 -1.67
CA VAL A 7 -0.83 10.55 -1.21
C VAL A 7 -0.33 10.79 0.23
N ASP A 8 0.34 9.84 0.87
CA ASP A 8 0.82 10.02 2.26
C ASP A 8 1.64 11.30 2.44
N VAL A 9 2.53 11.56 1.50
CA VAL A 9 3.38 12.75 1.50
C VAL A 9 2.60 14.06 1.40
N LEU A 10 1.47 14.05 0.69
CA LEU A 10 0.61 15.21 0.48
C LEU A 10 -0.42 15.39 1.62
N ALA A 11 -0.95 14.30 2.12
CA ALA A 11 -2.01 14.28 3.13
C ALA A 11 -1.66 15.02 4.44
N LYS A 12 -0.35 15.13 4.73
CA LYS A 12 0.18 15.82 5.90
C LYS A 12 0.49 17.31 5.65
N GLN A 13 0.47 17.74 4.39
CA GLN A 13 0.95 19.08 3.99
C GLN A 13 -0.13 19.96 3.39
N MET A 14 -1.20 19.37 2.87
CA MET A 14 -2.25 20.12 2.18
C MET A 14 -3.64 19.54 2.45
N ASP A 15 -4.65 20.35 2.19
CA ASP A 15 -6.03 19.88 2.25
C ASP A 15 -6.38 18.94 1.09
N ILE A 16 -7.50 18.25 1.21
CA ILE A 16 -7.94 17.23 0.24
C ILE A 16 -8.09 17.79 -1.17
N ASN A 17 -8.60 19.01 -1.31
CA ASN A 17 -8.80 19.61 -2.62
C ASN A 17 -7.46 19.84 -3.33
N ARG A 18 -6.51 20.49 -2.66
CA ARG A 18 -5.17 20.70 -3.18
C ARG A 18 -4.44 19.39 -3.46
N MET A 19 -4.57 18.41 -2.59
CA MET A 19 -3.96 17.10 -2.75
C MET A 19 -4.40 16.40 -4.05
N VAL A 20 -5.71 16.39 -4.34
CA VAL A 20 -6.24 15.77 -5.56
C VAL A 20 -5.80 16.52 -6.81
N HIS A 21 -5.83 17.86 -6.78
CA HIS A 21 -5.36 18.66 -7.91
C HIS A 21 -3.86 18.48 -8.16
N GLN A 22 -3.04 18.39 -7.09
CA GLN A 22 -1.60 18.13 -7.23
C GLN A 22 -1.31 16.80 -7.92
N VAL A 23 -2.05 15.75 -7.58
CA VAL A 23 -1.92 14.43 -8.23
C VAL A 23 -2.32 14.52 -9.71
N ALA A 24 -3.38 15.27 -10.03
CA ALA A 24 -3.79 15.53 -11.41
C ALA A 24 -2.72 16.32 -12.19
N ASP A 25 -2.11 17.35 -11.56
CA ASP A 25 -1.05 18.17 -12.16
C ASP A 25 0.20 17.34 -12.49
N TRP A 26 0.49 16.31 -11.69
CA TRP A 26 1.54 15.32 -11.97
C TRP A 26 1.15 14.29 -13.05
N GLY A 27 -0.04 14.37 -13.60
CA GLY A 27 -0.54 13.53 -14.68
C GLY A 27 -1.05 12.16 -14.26
N TYR A 28 -1.24 11.91 -12.98
CA TYR A 28 -1.86 10.67 -12.49
C TYR A 28 -3.37 10.72 -12.63
N LYS A 29 -3.96 9.58 -13.00
CA LYS A 29 -5.41 9.38 -13.04
C LYS A 29 -5.96 8.71 -11.78
N TYR A 30 -5.08 8.15 -10.95
CA TYR A 30 -5.47 7.38 -9.78
C TYR A 30 -4.70 7.80 -8.54
N ILE A 31 -5.40 7.81 -7.41
CA ILE A 31 -4.88 8.02 -6.07
C ILE A 31 -4.94 6.69 -5.31
N GLU A 32 -3.87 6.32 -4.64
CA GLU A 32 -3.94 5.46 -3.47
C GLU A 32 -4.05 6.36 -2.24
N GLN A 33 -5.18 6.27 -1.54
CA GLN A 33 -5.45 7.13 -0.38
C GLN A 33 -4.85 6.52 0.88
N SER A 34 -3.72 7.04 1.27
CA SER A 34 -3.04 6.73 2.54
C SER A 34 -3.82 7.20 3.77
N PRO A 35 -3.46 6.71 4.98
CA PRO A 35 -4.05 7.19 6.21
C PRO A 35 -4.04 8.72 6.30
N HIS A 36 -5.22 9.29 6.56
CA HIS A 36 -5.44 10.73 6.57
C HIS A 36 -6.16 11.16 7.85
N PRO A 37 -5.75 12.26 8.52
CA PRO A 37 -6.32 12.69 9.80
C PRO A 37 -7.84 12.87 9.80
N ARG A 38 -8.44 13.20 8.66
CA ARG A 38 -9.89 13.44 8.51
C ARG A 38 -10.66 12.27 7.90
N ILE A 39 -9.97 11.21 7.47
CA ILE A 39 -10.59 10.04 6.80
C ILE A 39 -10.35 8.80 7.65
N ASN A 40 -9.15 8.27 7.65
CA ASN A 40 -8.75 7.00 8.25
C ASN A 40 -7.40 7.12 8.97
N PRO A 41 -7.32 7.86 10.09
CA PRO A 41 -6.05 8.05 10.77
C PRO A 41 -5.46 6.73 11.28
N PHE A 42 -4.13 6.64 11.31
CA PHE A 42 -3.42 5.47 11.81
C PHE A 42 -3.92 5.03 13.19
N TYR A 43 -4.26 3.75 13.33
CA TYR A 43 -4.67 3.10 14.57
C TYR A 43 -5.84 3.76 15.32
N LYS A 44 -6.64 4.59 14.65
CA LYS A 44 -7.79 5.28 15.22
C LYS A 44 -9.05 5.02 14.40
N HIS A 45 -10.20 5.27 15.02
CA HIS A 45 -11.46 5.10 14.32
C HIS A 45 -11.58 6.03 13.10
N PRO A 46 -12.02 5.53 11.95
CA PRO A 46 -12.25 6.34 10.75
C PRO A 46 -13.28 7.44 11.01
N LEU A 47 -13.00 8.64 10.55
CA LEU A 47 -13.84 9.81 10.77
C LEU A 47 -14.77 10.11 9.59
N PHE A 48 -14.21 10.37 8.44
CA PHE A 48 -14.82 10.69 7.15
C PHE A 48 -16.21 11.33 7.23
N SER A 49 -16.27 12.59 7.68
CA SER A 49 -17.51 13.34 7.79
C SER A 49 -18.14 13.60 6.40
N LYS A 50 -19.45 13.84 6.38
CA LYS A 50 -20.15 14.20 5.11
C LYS A 50 -19.55 15.41 4.42
N GLU A 51 -19.07 16.40 5.17
CA GLU A 51 -18.37 17.55 4.61
C GLU A 51 -17.06 17.12 3.93
N CYS A 52 -16.26 16.29 4.59
CA CYS A 52 -15.02 15.75 4.05
C CYS A 52 -15.28 14.94 2.78
N GLU A 53 -16.30 14.07 2.79
CA GLU A 53 -16.74 13.30 1.64
C GLU A 53 -17.13 14.21 0.46
N MET A 54 -17.95 15.24 0.70
CA MET A 54 -18.37 16.17 -0.32
C MET A 54 -17.19 16.93 -0.94
N GLN A 55 -16.24 17.38 -0.12
CA GLN A 55 -15.02 18.04 -0.59
C GLN A 55 -14.19 17.11 -1.48
N TYR A 56 -14.01 15.85 -1.06
CA TYR A 56 -13.25 14.88 -1.82
C TYR A 56 -13.93 14.56 -3.15
N ARG A 57 -15.23 14.20 -3.12
CA ARG A 57 -15.99 13.95 -4.37
C ARG A 57 -16.00 15.12 -5.32
N LYS A 58 -16.02 16.36 -4.81
CA LYS A 58 -15.91 17.56 -5.63
C LYS A 58 -14.56 17.61 -6.35
N ALA A 59 -13.46 17.47 -5.62
CA ALA A 59 -12.11 17.52 -6.20
C ALA A 59 -11.88 16.41 -7.24
N LEU A 60 -12.36 15.18 -6.97
CA LEU A 60 -12.30 14.08 -7.93
C LEU A 60 -13.06 14.39 -9.23
N ARG A 61 -14.27 14.98 -9.14
CA ARG A 61 -15.03 15.39 -10.34
C ARG A 61 -14.37 16.52 -11.12
N GLU A 62 -13.74 17.47 -10.44
CA GLU A 62 -13.08 18.61 -11.06
C GLU A 62 -11.83 18.20 -11.85
N THR A 63 -11.13 17.20 -11.37
CA THR A 63 -9.86 16.74 -11.95
C THR A 63 -9.98 15.52 -12.85
N GLY A 64 -11.04 14.74 -12.70
CA GLY A 64 -11.18 13.43 -13.35
C GLY A 64 -10.31 12.34 -12.73
N VAL A 65 -9.67 12.60 -11.58
CA VAL A 65 -8.91 11.61 -10.84
C VAL A 65 -9.87 10.68 -10.08
N GLU A 66 -9.51 9.41 -9.97
CA GLU A 66 -10.24 8.39 -9.22
C GLU A 66 -9.40 7.85 -8.05
N ILE A 67 -10.07 7.29 -7.04
CA ILE A 67 -9.37 6.55 -5.98
C ILE A 67 -9.23 5.09 -6.42
N SER A 68 -7.99 4.62 -6.59
CA SER A 68 -7.72 3.21 -6.91
C SER A 68 -7.89 2.29 -5.72
N SER A 69 -7.46 2.77 -4.55
CA SER A 69 -7.39 1.99 -3.32
C SER A 69 -7.32 2.90 -2.08
N PHE A 70 -7.72 2.36 -0.93
CA PHE A 70 -7.41 2.95 0.37
C PHE A 70 -6.28 2.16 1.02
N ILE A 71 -5.29 2.83 1.63
CA ILE A 71 -4.39 2.19 2.60
C ILE A 71 -5.03 2.27 3.97
N VAL A 72 -5.17 1.13 4.62
CA VAL A 72 -5.79 0.97 5.93
C VAL A 72 -4.83 0.28 6.88
N VAL A 73 -4.45 0.94 7.96
CA VAL A 73 -3.51 0.39 8.93
C VAL A 73 -4.14 0.38 10.32
N TYR A 74 -4.61 -0.80 10.72
CA TYR A 74 -5.17 -1.06 12.04
C TYR A 74 -4.58 -2.34 12.61
N ARG A 75 -4.33 -2.38 13.92
CA ARG A 75 -3.74 -3.53 14.61
C ARG A 75 -4.73 -4.70 14.77
N TRP A 76 -5.22 -5.21 13.66
CA TRP A 76 -6.18 -6.33 13.60
C TRP A 76 -5.61 -7.67 14.07
N SER A 77 -4.31 -7.71 14.29
CA SER A 77 -3.58 -8.85 14.85
C SER A 77 -3.41 -8.80 16.38
N GLY A 78 -4.00 -7.84 17.05
CA GLY A 78 -3.90 -7.70 18.49
C GLY A 78 -2.61 -6.98 18.96
N PRO A 79 -1.88 -7.50 19.99
CA PRO A 79 -1.90 -8.87 20.55
C PRO A 79 -3.02 -9.18 21.55
N THR A 80 -3.79 -8.21 22.01
CA THR A 80 -4.90 -8.46 22.92
C THR A 80 -6.25 -8.51 22.19
N GLU A 81 -7.22 -9.23 22.74
CA GLU A 81 -8.57 -9.31 22.18
C GLU A 81 -9.26 -7.95 22.12
N GLU A 82 -8.99 -7.07 23.06
CA GLU A 82 -9.52 -5.71 23.07
C GLU A 82 -9.00 -4.92 21.87
N GLN A 83 -7.69 -4.94 21.64
CA GLN A 83 -7.05 -4.29 20.48
C GLN A 83 -7.57 -4.87 19.16
N ARG A 84 -7.69 -6.20 19.07
CA ARG A 84 -8.24 -6.87 17.90
C ARG A 84 -9.67 -6.41 17.59
N ARG A 85 -10.57 -6.42 18.59
CA ARG A 85 -11.97 -6.00 18.41
C ARG A 85 -12.07 -4.54 18.01
N PHE A 86 -11.27 -3.68 18.61
CA PHE A 86 -11.22 -2.27 18.24
C PHE A 86 -10.79 -2.11 16.77
N ALA A 87 -9.74 -2.79 16.35
CA ALA A 87 -9.29 -2.78 14.96
C ALA A 87 -10.35 -3.33 13.99
N VAL A 88 -11.01 -4.44 14.33
CA VAL A 88 -12.10 -5.00 13.52
C VAL A 88 -13.26 -4.02 13.38
N SER A 89 -13.61 -3.28 14.43
CA SER A 89 -14.65 -2.23 14.32
C SER A 89 -14.24 -1.11 13.37
N ASN A 90 -12.97 -0.72 13.38
CA ASN A 90 -12.43 0.28 12.46
C ASN A 90 -12.42 -0.23 11.01
N TRP A 91 -12.07 -1.50 10.82
CA TRP A 91 -12.14 -2.17 9.52
C TRP A 91 -13.56 -2.16 8.95
N LYS A 92 -14.56 -2.53 9.75
CA LYS A 92 -15.97 -2.50 9.32
C LYS A 92 -16.38 -1.10 8.86
N ARG A 93 -15.95 -0.06 9.59
CA ARG A 93 -16.21 1.33 9.19
C ARG A 93 -15.48 1.71 7.89
N MET A 94 -14.24 1.25 7.69
CA MET A 94 -13.51 1.52 6.45
C MET A 94 -14.12 0.79 5.24
N ILE A 95 -14.63 -0.42 5.43
CA ILE A 95 -15.38 -1.14 4.39
C ILE A 95 -16.60 -0.33 3.96
N GLU A 96 -17.40 0.21 4.91
CA GLU A 96 -18.52 1.09 4.60
C GLU A 96 -18.08 2.34 3.80
N ILE A 97 -17.00 3.00 4.22
CA ILE A 97 -16.45 4.17 3.52
C ILE A 97 -16.02 3.80 2.09
N ALA A 98 -15.33 2.67 1.92
CA ALA A 98 -14.91 2.21 0.59
C ALA A 98 -16.11 1.96 -0.32
N VAL A 99 -17.13 1.27 0.17
CA VAL A 99 -18.38 1.00 -0.57
C VAL A 99 -19.10 2.31 -0.92
N ASP A 100 -19.26 3.22 0.04
CA ASP A 100 -19.89 4.52 -0.18
C ASP A 100 -19.14 5.34 -1.24
N MET A 101 -17.82 5.28 -1.24
CA MET A 101 -16.98 6.01 -2.21
C MET A 101 -16.86 5.30 -3.57
N GLY A 102 -17.33 4.07 -3.69
CA GLY A 102 -17.19 3.26 -4.91
C GLY A 102 -15.77 2.72 -5.12
N VAL A 103 -14.96 2.66 -4.06
CA VAL A 103 -13.61 2.11 -4.08
C VAL A 103 -13.67 0.63 -3.75
N THR A 104 -13.12 -0.20 -4.61
CA THR A 104 -13.22 -1.66 -4.50
C THR A 104 -11.97 -2.34 -3.93
N VAL A 105 -10.88 -1.59 -3.74
CA VAL A 105 -9.60 -2.12 -3.27
C VAL A 105 -9.18 -1.45 -1.97
N ILE A 106 -8.77 -2.26 -1.00
CA ILE A 106 -8.17 -1.82 0.25
C ILE A 106 -6.79 -2.47 0.38
N ASN A 107 -5.74 -1.66 0.41
CA ASN A 107 -4.37 -2.07 0.70
C ASN A 107 -4.13 -2.01 2.22
N THR A 108 -3.41 -2.96 2.78
CA THR A 108 -3.15 -3.05 4.21
C THR A 108 -1.89 -3.84 4.54
N GLU A 109 -1.52 -3.84 5.82
CA GLU A 109 -0.36 -4.52 6.37
C GLU A 109 -0.79 -5.60 7.36
N LEU A 110 0.10 -6.57 7.62
CA LEU A 110 -0.05 -7.54 8.71
C LEU A 110 0.35 -6.88 10.05
N SER A 111 -0.29 -5.76 10.36
CA SER A 111 0.05 -4.90 11.48
C SER A 111 -0.15 -5.60 12.84
N GLY A 112 0.93 -5.77 13.58
CA GLY A 112 0.95 -6.43 14.87
C GLY A 112 2.27 -6.19 15.63
N ASP A 113 2.52 -6.97 16.68
CA ASP A 113 3.73 -6.88 17.47
C ASP A 113 4.73 -7.97 17.02
N PRO A 114 5.88 -7.62 16.45
CA PRO A 114 6.88 -8.60 16.00
C PRO A 114 7.44 -9.47 17.12
N ASN A 115 7.38 -9.01 18.39
CA ASN A 115 7.82 -9.80 19.54
C ASN A 115 6.77 -10.83 20.00
N GLN A 116 5.56 -10.79 19.47
CA GLN A 116 4.44 -11.67 19.81
C GLN A 116 3.82 -12.31 18.56
N GLN A 117 4.67 -12.72 17.64
CA GLN A 117 4.29 -13.19 16.30
C GLN A 117 3.21 -14.28 16.31
N GLU A 118 3.36 -15.31 17.14
CA GLU A 118 2.38 -16.42 17.22
C GLU A 118 1.01 -15.94 17.70
N ILE A 119 0.99 -15.05 18.71
CA ILE A 119 -0.27 -14.48 19.23
C ILE A 119 -0.93 -13.61 18.16
N CYS A 120 -0.16 -12.74 17.52
CA CYS A 120 -0.64 -11.87 16.46
C CYS A 120 -1.16 -12.65 15.27
N ASN A 121 -0.51 -13.73 14.88
CA ASN A 121 -0.95 -14.63 13.82
C ASN A 121 -2.33 -15.23 14.15
N GLY A 122 -2.50 -15.81 15.33
CA GLY A 122 -3.80 -16.34 15.75
C GLY A 122 -4.90 -15.29 15.84
N MET A 123 -4.58 -14.08 16.31
CA MET A 123 -5.54 -12.96 16.36
C MET A 123 -5.91 -12.46 14.96
N TRP A 124 -4.97 -12.45 14.02
CA TRP A 124 -5.25 -12.08 12.64
C TRP A 124 -6.22 -13.04 11.98
N PHE A 125 -6.02 -14.36 12.12
CA PHE A 125 -6.98 -15.35 11.59
C PHE A 125 -8.38 -15.13 12.16
N ARG A 126 -8.51 -14.88 13.45
CA ARG A 126 -9.81 -14.56 14.09
C ARG A 126 -10.42 -13.26 13.55
N SER A 127 -9.61 -12.26 13.25
CA SER A 127 -10.09 -11.04 12.60
C SER A 127 -10.61 -11.31 11.20
N MET A 128 -9.92 -12.15 10.44
CA MET A 128 -10.33 -12.54 9.10
C MET A 128 -11.61 -13.38 9.09
N GLU A 129 -11.82 -14.26 10.07
CA GLU A 129 -13.09 -14.99 10.24
C GLU A 129 -14.29 -14.03 10.33
N GLU A 130 -14.11 -12.86 10.94
CA GLU A 130 -15.17 -11.85 11.04
C GLU A 130 -15.26 -10.95 9.80
N LEU A 131 -14.14 -10.60 9.19
CA LEU A 131 -14.08 -9.59 8.13
C LEU A 131 -14.25 -10.16 6.73
N LEU A 132 -13.71 -11.34 6.46
CA LEU A 132 -13.71 -11.92 5.11
C LEU A 132 -15.12 -12.11 4.54
N PRO A 133 -16.12 -12.60 5.30
CA PRO A 133 -17.48 -12.69 4.80
C PRO A 133 -18.11 -11.34 4.43
N ILE A 134 -17.68 -10.25 5.10
CA ILE A 134 -18.14 -8.90 4.79
C ILE A 134 -17.45 -8.40 3.51
N ILE A 135 -16.12 -8.59 3.42
CA ILE A 135 -15.31 -8.22 2.25
C ILE A 135 -15.87 -8.89 0.98
N GLU A 136 -16.16 -10.20 1.05
CA GLU A 136 -16.72 -10.97 -0.07
C GLU A 136 -18.12 -10.49 -0.44
N ARG A 137 -18.99 -10.27 0.54
CA ARG A 137 -20.35 -9.77 0.33
C ARG A 137 -20.37 -8.40 -0.35
N GLU A 138 -19.50 -7.50 0.08
CA GLU A 138 -19.40 -6.14 -0.49
C GLU A 138 -18.63 -6.12 -1.83
N GLY A 139 -18.03 -7.23 -2.23
CA GLY A 139 -17.26 -7.34 -3.47
C GLY A 139 -15.99 -6.53 -3.45
N LEU A 140 -15.37 -6.39 -2.29
CA LEU A 140 -14.08 -5.72 -2.13
C LEU A 140 -12.92 -6.70 -2.33
N ARG A 141 -11.77 -6.16 -2.68
CA ARG A 141 -10.48 -6.85 -2.66
C ARG A 141 -9.60 -6.23 -1.59
N VAL A 142 -9.16 -7.04 -0.63
CA VAL A 142 -8.18 -6.63 0.37
C VAL A 142 -6.81 -7.16 -0.05
N GLU A 143 -5.88 -6.27 -0.23
CA GLU A 143 -4.52 -6.52 -0.69
C GLU A 143 -3.55 -6.31 0.46
N ILE A 144 -2.76 -7.32 0.77
CA ILE A 144 -1.96 -7.39 1.98
C ILE A 144 -0.48 -7.35 1.62
N GLN A 145 0.28 -6.45 2.27
CA GLN A 145 1.71 -6.32 2.13
C GLN A 145 2.46 -6.78 3.39
N SER A 146 3.69 -7.26 3.21
CA SER A 146 4.65 -7.34 4.29
C SER A 146 5.10 -5.93 4.68
N HIS A 147 5.40 -5.73 5.95
CA HIS A 147 5.87 -4.43 6.43
C HIS A 147 6.93 -4.61 7.53
N PRO A 148 8.05 -3.86 7.48
CA PRO A 148 9.03 -3.83 8.55
C PRO A 148 8.41 -3.49 9.91
N TYR A 149 8.86 -4.18 10.96
CA TYR A 149 8.40 -4.00 12.35
C TYR A 149 6.96 -4.43 12.64
N ASP A 150 6.33 -5.19 11.73
CA ASP A 150 5.07 -5.86 11.97
C ASP A 150 5.27 -7.33 12.33
N PHE A 151 4.21 -8.06 12.67
CA PHE A 151 4.34 -9.45 13.09
C PHE A 151 4.68 -10.40 11.93
N CYS A 152 4.54 -9.97 10.69
CA CYS A 152 4.96 -10.69 9.50
C CYS A 152 5.68 -9.71 8.57
N GLU A 153 6.99 -9.86 8.48
CA GLU A 153 7.89 -8.93 7.80
C GLU A 153 8.37 -9.46 6.44
N LEU A 154 8.33 -10.79 6.25
CA LEU A 154 8.90 -11.43 5.08
C LEU A 154 7.89 -11.58 3.94
N ASN A 155 8.35 -11.34 2.71
CA ASN A 155 7.56 -11.46 1.49
C ASN A 155 6.85 -12.81 1.37
N ASN A 156 7.60 -13.90 1.46
CA ASN A 156 7.06 -15.23 1.21
C ASN A 156 6.06 -15.67 2.29
N GLU A 157 6.33 -15.35 3.55
CA GLU A 157 5.41 -15.63 4.66
C GLU A 157 4.08 -14.90 4.49
N THR A 158 4.12 -13.62 4.10
CA THR A 158 2.91 -12.84 3.82
C THR A 158 2.13 -13.43 2.65
N CYS A 159 2.81 -13.84 1.57
CA CYS A 159 2.16 -14.53 0.46
C CYS A 159 1.47 -15.83 0.91
N ASP A 160 2.10 -16.63 1.76
CA ASP A 160 1.54 -17.88 2.26
C ASP A 160 0.32 -17.64 3.15
N MET A 161 0.35 -16.59 3.97
CA MET A 161 -0.79 -16.19 4.77
C MET A 161 -1.98 -15.79 3.89
N VAL A 162 -1.75 -14.99 2.84
CA VAL A 162 -2.80 -14.62 1.87
C VAL A 162 -3.38 -15.88 1.19
N LYS A 163 -2.52 -16.75 0.68
CA LYS A 163 -2.90 -18.01 0.00
C LYS A 163 -3.70 -18.97 0.90
N SER A 164 -3.47 -18.91 2.23
CA SER A 164 -4.11 -19.84 3.17
C SER A 164 -5.64 -19.74 3.19
N PHE A 165 -6.20 -18.59 2.90
CA PHE A 165 -7.67 -18.38 2.85
C PHE A 165 -8.32 -18.86 1.54
N ARG A 166 -7.56 -19.03 0.47
CA ARG A 166 -8.07 -19.39 -0.86
C ARG A 166 -9.24 -18.52 -1.33
N SER A 167 -9.28 -17.26 -0.90
CA SER A 167 -10.29 -16.29 -1.29
C SER A 167 -9.77 -15.39 -2.40
N ARG A 168 -10.57 -15.21 -3.45
CA ARG A 168 -10.26 -14.31 -4.55
C ARG A 168 -10.40 -12.82 -4.18
N ASN A 169 -10.96 -12.55 -3.01
CA ASN A 169 -11.08 -11.20 -2.45
C ASN A 169 -9.86 -10.78 -1.61
N LEU A 170 -8.85 -11.66 -1.55
CA LEU A 170 -7.54 -11.34 -0.98
C LEU A 170 -6.48 -11.35 -2.06
N GLY A 171 -5.54 -10.43 -1.99
CA GLY A 171 -4.40 -10.33 -2.88
C GLY A 171 -3.13 -9.96 -2.12
N TYR A 172 -2.00 -10.05 -2.81
CA TYR A 172 -0.72 -9.68 -2.27
C TYR A 172 -0.21 -8.37 -2.90
N VAL A 173 0.31 -7.48 -2.05
CA VAL A 173 1.01 -6.26 -2.47
C VAL A 173 2.52 -6.49 -2.33
N TYR A 174 3.24 -6.43 -3.42
CA TYR A 174 4.69 -6.29 -3.35
C TYR A 174 5.05 -4.83 -3.14
N SER A 175 5.54 -4.50 -1.97
CA SER A 175 6.08 -3.19 -1.65
C SER A 175 7.61 -3.25 -1.75
N SER A 176 8.19 -2.64 -2.79
CA SER A 176 9.63 -2.70 -3.01
C SER A 176 10.44 -2.19 -1.81
N PRO A 177 10.07 -1.07 -1.14
CA PRO A 177 10.82 -0.59 0.01
C PRO A 177 10.72 -1.51 1.24
N HIS A 178 9.63 -2.30 1.35
CA HIS A 178 9.45 -3.20 2.49
C HIS A 178 10.12 -4.55 2.26
N GLY A 179 9.77 -5.23 1.18
CA GLY A 179 10.30 -6.55 0.86
C GLY A 179 11.81 -6.55 0.66
N PHE A 180 12.35 -5.54 -0.02
CA PHE A 180 13.80 -5.41 -0.21
C PHE A 180 14.55 -5.06 1.07
N PHE A 181 13.95 -4.30 1.97
CA PHE A 181 14.58 -3.91 3.23
C PHE A 181 14.91 -5.12 4.11
N TYR A 182 14.02 -6.13 4.16
CA TYR A 182 14.12 -7.32 5.01
C TYR A 182 14.47 -8.61 4.27
N ASP A 183 15.18 -8.56 3.16
CA ASP A 183 15.53 -9.76 2.41
C ASP A 183 16.87 -10.43 2.84
N GLU A 184 17.40 -10.05 3.96
CA GLU A 184 18.67 -10.54 4.51
C GLU A 184 19.88 -10.27 3.59
N GLY A 185 19.84 -9.20 2.82
CA GLY A 185 20.93 -8.81 1.92
C GLY A 185 20.96 -9.55 0.59
N LYS A 186 19.95 -10.35 0.28
CA LYS A 186 19.89 -11.12 -0.98
C LYS A 186 19.55 -10.25 -2.17
N GLY A 187 18.70 -9.23 -1.99
CA GLY A 187 18.26 -8.31 -3.04
C GLY A 187 17.49 -8.97 -4.19
N ASP A 188 16.98 -10.21 -4.01
CA ASP A 188 16.32 -10.97 -5.07
C ASP A 188 14.84 -10.62 -5.21
N VAL A 189 14.58 -9.38 -5.63
CA VAL A 189 13.23 -8.87 -5.91
C VAL A 189 12.48 -9.72 -6.93
N CYS A 190 13.21 -10.27 -7.92
CA CYS A 190 12.61 -11.11 -8.95
C CYS A 190 12.06 -12.43 -8.39
N SER A 191 12.76 -13.03 -7.43
CA SER A 191 12.28 -14.23 -6.74
C SER A 191 11.04 -13.94 -5.90
N MET A 192 11.02 -12.82 -5.20
CA MET A 192 9.87 -12.40 -4.39
C MET A 192 8.61 -12.23 -5.24
N LEU A 193 8.71 -11.54 -6.37
CA LEU A 193 7.59 -11.36 -7.30
C LEU A 193 7.10 -12.70 -7.87
N ARG A 194 8.02 -13.57 -8.29
CA ARG A 194 7.66 -14.91 -8.81
C ARG A 194 7.00 -15.78 -7.73
N TYR A 195 7.45 -15.69 -6.48
CA TYR A 195 6.83 -16.43 -5.36
C TYR A 195 5.39 -16.01 -5.12
N ALA A 196 5.11 -14.71 -5.20
CA ALA A 196 3.74 -14.20 -5.08
C ALA A 196 2.83 -14.74 -6.20
N GLY A 197 3.35 -14.83 -7.42
CA GLY A 197 2.64 -15.46 -8.54
C GLY A 197 1.31 -14.77 -8.84
N ASP A 198 0.24 -15.55 -8.86
CA ASP A 198 -1.11 -15.07 -9.18
C ASP A 198 -1.74 -14.20 -8.07
N GLU A 199 -1.24 -14.31 -6.84
CA GLU A 199 -1.69 -13.46 -5.73
C GLU A 199 -1.17 -12.02 -5.84
N LEU A 200 -0.12 -11.78 -6.66
CA LEU A 200 0.40 -10.44 -6.89
C LEU A 200 -0.60 -9.60 -7.67
N THR A 201 -1.25 -8.68 -7.00
CA THR A 201 -2.28 -7.81 -7.58
C THR A 201 -1.92 -6.33 -7.53
N HIS A 202 -0.91 -5.98 -6.73
CA HIS A 202 -0.50 -4.61 -6.49
C HIS A 202 1.02 -4.53 -6.30
N VAL A 203 1.64 -3.49 -6.83
CA VAL A 203 3.07 -3.20 -6.64
C VAL A 203 3.24 -1.76 -6.20
N LEU A 204 3.90 -1.56 -5.06
CA LEU A 204 4.32 -0.24 -4.59
C LEU A 204 5.76 0.02 -5.04
N PHE A 205 5.93 1.10 -5.79
CA PHE A 205 7.22 1.53 -6.32
C PHE A 205 7.79 2.67 -5.47
N ALA A 206 8.81 2.35 -4.70
CA ALA A 206 9.70 3.29 -4.06
C ALA A 206 11.05 2.62 -3.86
N ASP A 207 12.12 3.40 -3.74
CA ASP A 207 13.46 2.87 -3.53
C ASP A 207 13.83 2.84 -2.05
N THR A 208 14.77 2.00 -1.69
CA THR A 208 15.29 1.89 -0.34
C THR A 208 16.68 1.28 -0.33
N PHE A 209 17.31 1.24 0.84
CA PHE A 209 18.51 0.45 1.08
C PHE A 209 18.16 -0.84 1.80
N ASN A 210 18.93 -1.89 1.53
CA ASN A 210 18.80 -3.12 2.31
C ASN A 210 19.36 -2.91 3.71
N GLN A 211 18.68 -3.38 4.75
CA GLN A 211 19.11 -3.17 6.15
C GLN A 211 20.44 -3.83 6.51
N THR A 212 20.85 -4.84 5.75
CA THR A 212 22.12 -5.55 5.97
C THR A 212 23.31 -4.90 5.26
N LEU A 213 23.05 -3.99 4.34
CA LEU A 213 24.06 -3.17 3.71
C LEU A 213 24.36 -1.95 4.58
N ASP A 214 25.59 -1.47 4.58
CA ASP A 214 25.95 -0.24 5.29
C ASP A 214 24.98 0.88 4.92
N CYS A 215 24.13 1.24 5.88
CA CYS A 215 23.09 2.25 5.66
C CYS A 215 23.74 3.56 5.29
N ARG A 216 23.70 3.91 4.02
CA ARG A 216 24.10 5.23 3.58
C ARG A 216 23.13 6.25 4.13
N TYR A 217 23.70 7.29 4.72
CA TYR A 217 22.90 8.38 5.19
C TYR A 217 22.20 9.09 4.01
N ILE A 218 20.89 9.04 4.01
CA ILE A 218 20.06 9.91 3.19
C ILE A 218 19.19 10.72 4.14
N ALA A 219 19.21 12.04 3.97
CA ALA A 219 18.33 12.92 4.71
C ALA A 219 16.88 12.60 4.38
N ASN A 220 16.17 12.08 5.38
CA ASN A 220 14.73 11.80 5.23
C ASN A 220 13.92 13.10 5.29
N PRO A 221 12.79 13.15 4.59
CA PRO A 221 11.80 14.18 4.83
C PRO A 221 11.43 14.27 6.31
N PRO A 222 11.21 15.48 6.87
CA PRO A 222 11.00 15.67 8.30
C PRO A 222 9.87 14.87 8.92
N TRP A 223 8.85 14.51 8.14
CA TRP A 223 7.71 13.69 8.60
C TRP A 223 8.01 12.20 8.67
N LEU A 224 9.02 11.72 7.96
CA LEU A 224 9.42 10.31 8.00
C LEU A 224 10.45 10.06 9.09
N ASN A 225 11.43 10.95 9.23
CA ASN A 225 12.41 10.93 10.29
C ASN A 225 12.92 12.34 10.59
N ALA A 226 12.46 12.93 11.68
CA ALA A 226 12.70 14.33 12.04
C ALA A 226 14.17 14.71 12.28
N ARG A 227 15.11 13.78 12.29
CA ARG A 227 16.47 14.08 12.78
C ARG A 227 17.62 13.77 11.83
N GLY A 228 17.34 13.28 10.63
CA GLY A 228 18.38 13.08 9.61
C GLY A 228 19.62 12.34 10.17
N ARG A 229 19.43 11.15 10.74
CA ARG A 229 20.50 10.40 11.38
C ARG A 229 21.10 9.38 10.41
N SER A 230 22.41 9.20 10.50
CA SER A 230 23.13 8.20 9.71
C SER A 230 22.88 6.75 10.14
N ASP A 231 22.27 6.56 11.31
CA ASP A 231 21.92 5.27 11.89
C ASP A 231 20.44 4.93 11.73
N VAL A 232 19.82 5.39 10.63
CA VAL A 232 18.42 5.09 10.33
C VAL A 232 18.28 3.62 9.98
N THR A 233 17.61 2.88 10.85
CA THR A 233 17.25 1.46 10.65
C THR A 233 15.87 1.28 10.04
N ILE A 234 15.19 2.35 9.65
CA ILE A 234 13.86 2.36 9.07
C ILE A 234 13.99 2.32 7.55
N HIS A 235 13.20 1.47 6.89
CA HIS A 235 13.06 1.46 5.44
C HIS A 235 12.70 2.86 4.90
N GLN A 236 13.18 3.15 3.71
CA GLN A 236 13.01 4.44 3.07
C GLN A 236 12.02 4.30 1.92
N HIS A 237 11.33 5.37 1.57
CA HIS A 237 10.50 5.46 0.37
C HIS A 237 11.10 6.52 -0.56
N LEU A 238 12.24 6.21 -1.15
CA LEU A 238 12.98 7.10 -2.03
C LEU A 238 12.41 7.08 -3.45
N ALA A 239 12.78 8.06 -4.27
CA ALA A 239 12.52 7.98 -5.70
C ALA A 239 13.31 6.83 -6.33
N MET A 240 12.74 6.19 -7.36
CA MET A 240 13.37 5.07 -8.06
C MET A 240 14.75 5.46 -8.61
N GLY A 241 15.79 4.76 -8.20
CA GLY A 241 17.18 5.00 -8.56
C GLY A 241 17.97 5.79 -7.50
N GLU A 242 17.38 6.16 -6.38
CA GLU A 242 18.08 6.79 -5.25
C GLU A 242 18.55 5.79 -4.18
N GLY A 243 18.13 4.52 -4.27
CA GLY A 243 18.51 3.42 -3.39
C GLY A 243 19.20 2.27 -4.12
N ASP A 244 19.00 1.06 -3.62
CA ASP A 244 19.67 -0.15 -4.10
C ASP A 244 18.70 -1.17 -4.75
N VAL A 245 17.40 -0.85 -4.90
CA VAL A 245 16.39 -1.76 -5.46
C VAL A 245 16.60 -1.98 -6.95
N ASP A 246 16.64 -3.25 -7.38
CA ASP A 246 16.72 -3.61 -8.80
C ASP A 246 15.38 -3.42 -9.52
N PHE A 247 15.07 -2.18 -9.90
CA PHE A 247 13.86 -1.87 -10.65
C PHE A 247 13.84 -2.48 -12.06
N ASP A 248 14.99 -2.61 -12.71
CA ASP A 248 15.04 -3.22 -14.05
C ASP A 248 14.64 -4.70 -13.98
N GLY A 249 15.10 -5.40 -12.93
CA GLY A 249 14.67 -6.76 -12.62
C GLY A 249 13.19 -6.85 -12.27
N ILE A 250 12.66 -5.90 -11.48
CA ILE A 250 11.23 -5.80 -11.16
C ILE A 250 10.42 -5.66 -12.46
N PHE A 251 10.71 -4.66 -13.29
CA PHE A 251 9.98 -4.44 -14.54
C PHE A 251 10.07 -5.63 -15.51
N ALA A 252 11.25 -6.21 -15.65
CA ALA A 252 11.42 -7.39 -16.48
C ALA A 252 10.60 -8.60 -16.00
N THR A 253 10.50 -8.78 -14.68
CA THR A 253 9.69 -9.84 -14.07
C THR A 253 8.20 -9.57 -14.24
N LEU A 254 7.73 -8.36 -13.99
CA LEU A 254 6.32 -7.97 -14.15
C LEU A 254 5.86 -8.14 -15.61
N ARG A 255 6.70 -7.80 -16.61
CA ARG A 255 6.41 -8.06 -18.02
C ARG A 255 6.25 -9.55 -18.31
N LYS A 256 7.15 -10.39 -17.79
CA LYS A 256 7.05 -11.86 -17.94
C LYS A 256 5.81 -12.46 -17.30
N MET A 257 5.30 -11.84 -16.24
CA MET A 257 4.07 -12.23 -15.54
C MET A 257 2.80 -11.67 -16.21
N ASP A 258 2.97 -10.88 -17.27
CA ASP A 258 1.87 -10.13 -17.93
C ASP A 258 1.05 -9.27 -16.94
N PHE A 259 1.73 -8.71 -15.94
CA PHE A 259 1.10 -8.01 -14.83
C PHE A 259 0.18 -6.86 -15.30
N ALA A 260 0.57 -6.14 -16.34
CA ALA A 260 -0.20 -5.00 -16.85
C ALA A 260 -1.54 -5.39 -17.46
N ASN A 261 -1.61 -6.55 -18.14
CA ASN A 261 -2.79 -6.97 -18.90
C ASN A 261 -3.55 -8.11 -18.20
N ARG A 262 -2.94 -8.77 -17.23
CA ARG A 262 -3.58 -9.85 -16.51
C ARG A 262 -4.84 -9.36 -15.81
N GLN A 263 -5.98 -9.88 -16.23
CA GLN A 263 -7.25 -9.62 -15.55
C GLN A 263 -7.40 -10.59 -14.39
N LEU A 264 -7.72 -10.04 -13.23
CA LEU A 264 -8.03 -10.84 -12.06
C LEU A 264 -9.40 -11.48 -12.27
N SER A 265 -9.42 -12.81 -12.34
CA SER A 265 -10.66 -13.60 -12.43
C SER A 265 -11.38 -13.56 -11.09
N LEU A 266 -12.08 -12.47 -10.82
CA LEU A 266 -12.93 -12.35 -9.65
C LEU A 266 -14.33 -12.83 -10.02
N ASP A 267 -14.82 -13.84 -9.30
CA ASP A 267 -16.22 -14.26 -9.41
C ASP A 267 -17.17 -13.20 -8.82
N ALA A 268 -16.63 -12.19 -8.16
CA ALA A 268 -17.39 -11.06 -7.65
C ALA A 268 -17.42 -9.94 -8.70
N PRO A 269 -18.57 -9.62 -9.28
CA PRO A 269 -18.68 -8.64 -10.38
C PRO A 269 -18.34 -7.20 -9.98
N LYS A 270 -18.02 -6.93 -8.72
CA LYS A 270 -17.72 -5.58 -8.21
C LYS A 270 -16.25 -5.34 -7.90
N ALA A 271 -15.47 -6.35 -7.58
CA ALA A 271 -14.05 -6.17 -7.32
C ALA A 271 -13.34 -5.97 -8.65
N GLY A 272 -13.07 -4.73 -9.00
CA GLY A 272 -12.45 -4.33 -10.27
C GLY A 272 -11.20 -5.15 -10.58
N GLY A 273 -11.16 -5.73 -11.79
CA GLY A 273 -10.16 -6.70 -12.23
C GLY A 273 -8.79 -6.14 -12.59
N ASP A 274 -8.49 -4.86 -12.28
CA ASP A 274 -7.22 -4.25 -12.64
C ASP A 274 -6.16 -4.43 -11.55
N ASN A 275 -4.96 -4.81 -11.96
CA ASN A 275 -3.78 -4.69 -11.12
C ASN A 275 -3.40 -3.21 -10.91
N ILE A 276 -2.73 -2.92 -9.81
CA ILE A 276 -2.33 -1.56 -9.45
C ILE A 276 -0.80 -1.48 -9.40
N ALA A 277 -0.25 -0.49 -10.09
CA ALA A 277 1.12 -0.03 -9.94
C ALA A 277 1.07 1.34 -9.24
N CYS A 278 1.51 1.42 -7.99
CA CYS A 278 1.42 2.64 -7.21
C CYS A 278 2.80 3.21 -6.91
N VAL A 279 3.00 4.48 -7.17
CA VAL A 279 4.20 5.21 -6.74
C VAL A 279 4.01 5.65 -5.30
N SER A 280 4.78 5.07 -4.38
CA SER A 280 4.69 5.30 -2.92
C SER A 280 6.00 5.88 -2.39
N MET A 281 6.44 7.01 -2.96
CA MET A 281 7.67 7.67 -2.55
C MET A 281 7.42 8.88 -1.66
N PHE A 282 8.28 9.05 -0.64
CA PHE A 282 8.20 10.13 0.34
C PHE A 282 9.37 11.10 0.14
N GLY A 283 9.33 11.81 -0.99
CA GLY A 283 10.36 12.76 -1.37
C GLY A 283 10.26 14.11 -0.64
N PHE A 284 11.29 14.91 -0.78
CA PHE A 284 11.24 16.32 -0.37
C PHE A 284 10.29 17.11 -1.29
N PRO A 285 9.46 18.01 -0.74
CA PRO A 285 8.46 18.73 -1.53
C PRO A 285 9.02 19.39 -2.79
N GLU A 286 10.20 19.99 -2.69
CA GLU A 286 10.88 20.67 -3.79
C GLU A 286 11.34 19.76 -4.92
N LYS A 287 11.40 18.44 -4.68
CA LYS A 287 11.79 17.44 -5.69
C LYS A 287 10.58 16.74 -6.30
N MET A 288 9.46 16.71 -5.57
CA MET A 288 8.29 15.90 -5.93
C MET A 288 7.66 16.32 -7.27
N ASP A 289 7.64 17.61 -7.59
CA ASP A 289 7.10 18.11 -8.86
C ASP A 289 7.83 17.55 -10.09
N ARG A 290 9.06 17.11 -9.92
CA ARG A 290 9.84 16.42 -10.95
C ARG A 290 9.76 14.90 -10.80
N GLN A 291 10.01 14.38 -9.60
CA GLN A 291 10.16 12.94 -9.36
C GLN A 291 8.84 12.17 -9.52
N ALA A 292 7.70 12.76 -9.17
CA ALA A 292 6.42 12.07 -9.29
C ALA A 292 6.01 11.83 -10.76
N PRO A 293 6.06 12.83 -11.67
CA PRO A 293 5.85 12.59 -13.10
C PRO A 293 6.87 11.61 -13.69
N GLU A 294 8.18 11.76 -13.39
CA GLU A 294 9.22 10.87 -13.90
C GLU A 294 8.97 9.40 -13.51
N ALA A 295 8.53 9.15 -12.28
CA ALA A 295 8.19 7.81 -11.81
C ALA A 295 7.01 7.21 -12.58
N ARG A 296 5.93 7.99 -12.80
CA ARG A 296 4.78 7.59 -13.61
C ARG A 296 5.20 7.23 -15.04
N GLU A 297 5.96 8.10 -15.69
CA GLU A 297 6.43 7.91 -17.06
C GLU A 297 7.32 6.68 -17.20
N ARG A 298 8.16 6.40 -16.21
CA ARG A 298 8.97 5.18 -16.18
C ARG A 298 8.08 3.93 -16.12
N ILE A 299 7.08 3.90 -15.25
CA ILE A 299 6.15 2.77 -15.15
C ILE A 299 5.37 2.59 -16.45
N GLU A 300 4.85 3.67 -17.04
CA GLU A 300 4.16 3.63 -18.33
C GLU A 300 5.05 3.04 -19.43
N LYS A 301 6.26 3.55 -19.57
CA LYS A 301 7.23 3.08 -20.57
C LYS A 301 7.60 1.61 -20.42
N GLU A 302 7.74 1.15 -19.17
CA GLU A 302 8.23 -0.20 -18.88
C GLU A 302 7.13 -1.27 -18.89
N LEU A 303 5.87 -0.90 -18.60
CA LEU A 303 4.79 -1.86 -18.41
C LEU A 303 3.61 -1.71 -19.39
N LEU A 304 3.42 -0.56 -20.04
CA LEU A 304 2.36 -0.32 -21.04
C LEU A 304 2.92 -0.18 -22.45
#